data_e2fe2e0986393b7197d0e9842e2b9df7
#
_entry.id   e2fe2e0986393b7197d0e9842e2b9df7
#
_cell.length_a   1.000
_cell.length_b   1.000
_cell.length_c   1.000
_cell.angle_alpha   90.00
_cell.angle_beta   90.00
_cell.angle_gamma   90.00
#
_symmetry.space_group_name_H-M   'P 1'
#
loop_
_entity.id
_entity.type
_entity.pdbx_description
1 polymer ?
#
loop_
_entity_poly.entity_id
_entity_poly.type
_entity_poly.pdbx_seq_one_letter_code
_entity_poly.pdbx_strand_id
1 'polypeptide(L)'
;VKNVVVMYVILVYDVDQKRTSKMLKLCRRYLSWIQNSVFEGQISEVQLKQLALEAKRVMEDEDSLIVFKSREEKWLQKEIIGNEKASISNFL
;
A
#
# COMPACT_ATOMS: atom_id res chain seq x y z
N VAL A 1 -4.95 20.80 19.20
CA VAL A 1 -4.94 19.61 18.32
C VAL A 1 -3.74 19.71 17.39
N LYS A 2 -2.94 18.68 17.39
CA LYS A 2 -1.79 18.65 16.51
C LYS A 2 -2.21 18.21 15.13
N ASN A 3 -1.70 18.89 14.12
CA ASN A 3 -1.90 18.49 12.75
C ASN A 3 -1.07 17.24 12.46
N VAL A 4 -1.72 16.23 11.93
CA VAL A 4 -1.03 15.02 11.51
C VAL A 4 -0.60 15.22 10.06
N VAL A 5 0.70 15.15 9.83
CA VAL A 5 1.24 15.24 8.49
C VAL A 5 1.03 13.89 7.80
N VAL A 6 0.33 13.91 6.69
CA VAL A 6 0.15 12.72 5.87
C VAL A 6 0.89 12.90 4.55
N MET A 7 1.27 11.78 3.98
CA MET A 7 1.89 11.75 2.67
C MET A 7 1.09 10.81 1.78
N TYR A 8 1.20 11.01 0.48
CA TYR A 8 0.63 10.09 -0.48
C TYR A 8 1.67 9.03 -0.82
N VAL A 9 1.26 7.78 -0.80
CA VAL A 9 2.17 6.67 -1.10
C VAL A 9 1.57 5.73 -2.13
N ILE A 10 2.46 5.09 -2.88
CA ILE A 10 2.15 3.93 -3.68
C ILE A 10 3.05 2.82 -3.14
N LEU A 11 2.43 1.71 -2.77
CA LEU A 11 3.11 0.58 -2.18
C LEU A 11 2.99 -0.63 -3.09
N VAL A 12 4.10 -1.31 -3.30
CA VAL A 12 4.14 -2.53 -4.12
C VAL A 12 4.89 -3.60 -3.35
N TYR A 13 4.33 -4.80 -3.24
CA TYR A 13 5.07 -5.90 -2.65
C TYR A 13 5.25 -7.04 -3.63
N ASP A 14 6.30 -7.82 -3.40
CA ASP A 14 6.58 -9.03 -4.15
C ASP A 14 6.91 -10.11 -3.11
N VAL A 15 5.94 -10.99 -2.87
CA VAL A 15 6.07 -12.02 -1.84
C VAL A 15 5.71 -13.38 -2.44
N ASP A 16 6.17 -14.44 -1.78
CA ASP A 16 5.80 -15.79 -2.17
C ASP A 16 4.27 -15.93 -2.16
N GLN A 17 3.76 -16.73 -3.08
CA GLN A 17 2.32 -16.94 -3.27
C GLN A 17 1.59 -17.29 -1.96
N LYS A 18 2.21 -18.07 -1.11
CA LYS A 18 1.59 -18.50 0.16
C LYS A 18 1.42 -17.35 1.15
N ARG A 19 2.08 -16.21 0.95
CA ARG A 19 1.97 -15.05 1.83
C ARG A 19 1.15 -13.90 1.24
N THR A 20 0.71 -14.02 -0.01
CA THR A 20 -0.02 -12.92 -0.67
C THR A 20 -1.32 -12.56 0.04
N SER A 21 -2.05 -13.54 0.52
CA SER A 21 -3.32 -13.30 1.20
C SER A 21 -3.13 -12.49 2.48
N LYS A 22 -2.11 -12.80 3.27
CA LYS A 22 -1.81 -12.07 4.51
C LYS A 22 -1.36 -10.64 4.21
N MET A 23 -0.53 -10.47 3.18
CA MET A 23 -0.07 -9.14 2.78
C MET A 23 -1.22 -8.29 2.27
N LEU A 24 -2.12 -8.88 1.50
CA LEU A 24 -3.29 -8.19 0.99
C LEU A 24 -4.16 -7.66 2.14
N LYS A 25 -4.47 -8.51 3.10
CA LYS A 25 -5.29 -8.13 4.25
C LYS A 25 -4.61 -7.05 5.09
N LEU A 26 -3.33 -7.18 5.30
CA LEU A 26 -2.56 -6.19 6.05
C LEU A 26 -2.59 -4.83 5.36
N CYS A 27 -2.22 -4.79 4.09
CA CYS A 27 -2.14 -3.53 3.35
C CYS A 27 -3.49 -2.84 3.23
N ARG A 28 -4.58 -3.59 3.11
CA ARG A 28 -5.93 -3.03 3.04
C ARG A 28 -6.36 -2.31 4.30
N ARG A 29 -5.76 -2.62 5.43
CA ARG A 29 -6.06 -1.90 6.67
C ARG A 29 -5.53 -0.47 6.68
N TYR A 30 -4.57 -0.18 5.82
CA TYR A 30 -3.89 1.12 5.77
C TYR A 30 -4.12 1.87 4.46
N LEU A 31 -4.23 1.15 3.36
CA LEU A 31 -4.22 1.72 2.01
C LEU A 31 -5.32 1.11 1.15
N SER A 32 -5.56 1.72 0.00
CA SER A 32 -6.53 1.24 -0.96
C SER A 32 -5.85 0.34 -2.00
N TRP A 33 -6.46 -0.79 -2.26
CA TRP A 33 -5.96 -1.72 -3.28
C TRP A 33 -6.19 -1.16 -4.69
N ILE A 34 -5.17 -1.24 -5.54
CA ILE A 34 -5.27 -0.85 -6.94
C ILE A 34 -5.43 -2.09 -7.81
N GLN A 35 -4.45 -2.97 -7.77
CA GLN A 35 -4.45 -4.24 -8.50
C GLN A 35 -3.27 -5.07 -8.02
N ASN A 36 -3.39 -6.39 -8.17
CA ASN A 36 -2.32 -7.32 -7.80
C ASN A 36 -1.76 -6.98 -6.41
N SER A 37 -0.51 -6.59 -6.35
CA SER A 37 0.19 -6.23 -5.10
C SER A 37 0.43 -4.73 -4.98
N VAL A 38 -0.39 -3.91 -5.65
CA VAL A 38 -0.22 -2.47 -5.70
C VAL A 38 -1.31 -1.78 -4.89
N PHE A 39 -0.90 -0.89 -4.00
CA PHE A 39 -1.76 -0.13 -3.11
C PHE A 39 -1.41 1.34 -3.17
N GLU A 40 -2.36 2.20 -2.82
CA GLU A 40 -2.15 3.64 -2.76
C GLU A 40 -2.93 4.23 -1.62
N GLY A 41 -2.56 5.43 -1.21
CA GLY A 41 -3.35 6.19 -0.26
C GLY A 41 -2.54 7.21 0.50
N GLN A 42 -3.26 7.97 1.33
CA GLN A 42 -2.62 8.91 2.24
C GLN A 42 -2.40 8.22 3.57
N ILE A 43 -1.23 8.40 4.13
CA ILE A 43 -0.83 7.73 5.35
C ILE A 43 0.14 8.62 6.11
N SER A 44 0.07 8.59 7.44
CA SER A 44 1.05 9.32 8.26
C SER A 44 2.36 8.54 8.34
N GLU A 45 3.42 9.24 8.70
CA GLU A 45 4.73 8.61 8.90
C GLU A 45 4.66 7.48 9.93
N VAL A 46 3.95 7.73 11.03
CA VAL A 46 3.80 6.74 12.10
C VAL A 46 3.06 5.50 11.62
N GLN A 47 1.97 5.71 10.88
CA GLN A 47 1.20 4.60 10.33
C GLN A 47 2.00 3.79 9.32
N LEU A 48 2.81 4.48 8.51
CA LEU A 48 3.65 3.79 7.53
C LEU A 48 4.70 2.93 8.21
N LYS A 49 5.31 3.44 9.29
CA LYS A 49 6.25 2.66 10.08
C LYS A 49 5.59 1.43 10.70
N GLN A 50 4.38 1.61 11.19
CA GLN A 50 3.61 0.52 11.78
C GLN A 50 3.28 -0.55 10.72
N LEU A 51 2.84 -0.12 9.55
CA LEU A 51 2.59 -1.02 8.43
C LEU A 51 3.85 -1.80 8.06
N ALA A 52 4.98 -1.10 7.96
CA ALA A 52 6.26 -1.73 7.62
C ALA A 52 6.67 -2.79 8.65
N LEU A 53 6.48 -2.50 9.94
CA LEU A 53 6.80 -3.45 10.99
C LEU A 53 5.92 -4.70 10.92
N GLU A 54 4.63 -4.51 10.69
CA GLU A 54 3.72 -5.65 10.54
C GLU A 54 4.03 -6.47 9.28
N ALA A 55 4.39 -5.78 8.20
CA ALA A 55 4.77 -6.45 6.96
C ALA A 55 6.02 -7.33 7.16
N LYS A 56 6.99 -6.82 7.89
CA LYS A 56 8.21 -7.60 8.19
C LYS A 56 7.93 -8.89 8.93
N ARG A 57 6.87 -8.92 9.73
CA ARG A 57 6.48 -10.14 10.47
C ARG A 57 5.90 -11.19 9.56
N VAL A 58 5.31 -10.77 8.44
CA VAL A 58 4.74 -11.69 7.45
C VAL A 58 5.77 -12.12 6.43
N MET A 59 6.66 -11.21 6.06
CA MET A 59 7.63 -11.42 4.98
C MET A 59 8.78 -12.33 5.38
N GLU A 60 9.35 -12.99 4.38
CA GLU A 60 10.56 -13.79 4.50
C GLU A 60 11.68 -13.10 3.73
N ASP A 61 12.90 -13.65 3.81
CA ASP A 61 14.11 -13.01 3.26
C ASP A 61 14.03 -12.73 1.76
N GLU A 62 13.37 -13.58 1.01
CA GLU A 62 13.23 -13.42 -0.44
C GLU A 62 12.15 -12.42 -0.86
N ASP A 63 11.33 -11.99 0.10
CA ASP A 63 10.23 -11.06 -0.17
C ASP A 63 10.71 -9.62 -0.16
N SER A 64 9.98 -8.74 -0.85
CA SER A 64 10.28 -7.32 -0.86
C SER A 64 9.02 -6.47 -0.81
N LEU A 65 9.18 -5.25 -0.34
CA LEU A 65 8.12 -4.26 -0.27
C LEU A 65 8.74 -2.91 -0.62
N ILE A 66 8.15 -2.24 -1.61
CA ILE A 66 8.64 -0.95 -2.10
C ILE A 66 7.58 0.11 -1.85
N VAL A 67 7.99 1.24 -1.31
CA VAL A 67 7.09 2.36 -1.06
C VAL A 67 7.61 3.58 -1.78
N PHE A 68 6.78 4.14 -2.65
CA PHE A 68 7.02 5.43 -3.29
C PHE A 68 6.25 6.47 -2.50
N LYS A 69 6.92 7.52 -2.06
CA LYS A 69 6.35 8.55 -1.20
C LYS A 69 6.36 9.91 -1.87
N SER A 70 5.29 10.66 -1.65
CA SER A 70 5.22 12.06 -2.06
C SER A 70 4.49 12.85 -0.97
N ARG A 71 4.92 14.09 -0.73
CA ARG A 71 4.22 14.95 0.23
C ARG A 71 2.80 15.26 -0.21
N GLU A 72 2.59 15.37 -1.52
CA GLU A 72 1.28 15.70 -2.07
C GLU A 72 0.95 14.76 -3.21
N GLU A 73 -0.30 14.39 -3.30
CA GLU A 73 -0.79 13.47 -4.33
C GLU A 73 -0.51 14.00 -5.73
N LYS A 74 -0.59 15.31 -5.92
CA LYS A 74 -0.34 15.92 -7.24
C LYS A 74 1.07 15.69 -7.78
N TRP A 75 2.04 15.38 -6.90
CA TRP A 75 3.41 15.11 -7.32
C TRP A 75 3.65 13.66 -7.69
N LEU A 76 2.69 12.79 -7.37
CA LEU A 76 2.79 11.37 -7.66
C LEU A 76 1.43 10.91 -8.17
N GLN A 77 1.18 11.19 -9.44
CA GLN A 77 -0.10 10.87 -10.05
C GLN A 77 -0.13 9.45 -10.56
N LYS A 78 -1.28 8.85 -10.39
CA LYS A 78 -1.54 7.50 -10.89
C LYS A 78 -2.41 7.61 -12.15
N GLU A 79 -2.04 6.85 -13.15
CA GLU A 79 -2.85 6.68 -14.35
C GLU A 79 -3.03 5.20 -14.63
N ILE A 80 -4.24 4.78 -14.90
CA ILE A 80 -4.55 3.41 -15.22
C ILE A 80 -4.94 3.34 -16.69
N ILE A 81 -4.17 2.58 -17.46
CA ILE A 81 -4.46 2.31 -18.86
C ILE A 81 -4.99 0.90 -18.93
N GLY A 82 -6.22 0.76 -19.43
CA GLY A 82 -6.87 -0.53 -19.45
C GLY A 82 -7.98 -0.62 -18.43
N ASN A 83 -8.19 -1.82 -17.90
CA ASN A 83 -9.30 -2.08 -16.99
C ASN A 83 -8.95 -1.71 -15.54
N GLU A 84 -9.76 -0.83 -14.95
CA GLU A 84 -9.60 -0.44 -13.55
C GLU A 84 -10.25 -1.49 -12.64
N LYS A 85 -9.42 -2.23 -11.92
CA LYS A 85 -9.88 -3.36 -11.11
C LYS A 85 -10.39 -2.94 -9.74
N ALA A 86 -9.82 -1.88 -9.19
CA ALA A 86 -10.12 -1.43 -7.83
C ALA A 86 -11.55 -0.93 -7.65
N SER A 87 -12.16 -0.36 -8.70
CA SER A 87 -13.51 0.19 -8.62
C SER A 87 -14.55 -0.86 -8.24
N ILE A 88 -14.31 -2.12 -8.56
CA ILE A 88 -15.21 -3.22 -8.21
C ILE A 88 -14.82 -3.79 -6.85
N SER A 89 -13.55 -4.08 -6.63
CA SER A 89 -13.08 -4.77 -5.42
C SER A 89 -13.27 -3.96 -4.15
N ASN A 90 -13.15 -2.64 -4.22
CA ASN A 90 -13.24 -1.80 -3.04
C ASN A 90 -14.67 -1.61 -2.53
N PHE A 91 -15.66 -2.04 -3.29
CA PHE A 91 -17.04 -2.06 -2.86
C PHE A 91 -17.44 -3.37 -2.20
N LEU A 92 -16.62 -4.36 -2.29
CA LEU A 92 -16.87 -5.66 -1.71
C LEU A 92 -16.18 -5.79 -0.35
#